data_e2be2489f5c363a14cd46f053c1400c1
#
_entry.id   e2be2489f5c363a14cd46f053c1400c1
#
_cell.length_a   1.000
_cell.length_b   1.000
_cell.length_c   1.000
_cell.angle_alpha   90.00
_cell.angle_beta   90.00
_cell.angle_gamma   90.00
#
_symmetry.space_group_name_H-M   'P 1'
#
loop_
_entity.id
_entity.type
_entity.pdbx_description
1 polymer ?
#
loop_
_entity_poly.entity_id
_entity_poly.type
_entity_poly.pdbx_seq_one_letter_code
_entity_poly.pdbx_strand_id
1 'polypeptide(L)'
;MKIAMLTSGGDCQGLNSALRGVAKSLYCRFGNDVELYGVRDGYRGLIEDDIRKMNRNDFSGILTLGGTILGTSRQPFKSMCLPAEEYGGKTRLEKMLETCKKYKFDCLVVLGGNGTHKTANLLSQNGINIVSLPKTIDNDLWGTDMTFGFQSAVDIATNVIDCIHSTASSHGRVFIVEVMGHKVGWLTLYAGISGGSDVILIPEIPYDVDEVCRVLKKRKKEGKPFSILAVAEGAISKEEAALSKKEFKAARATMKEPSVSYRLANEISARTGQEIRVTIPGHFQRGGSPCAYDRMLTTRFGTAAAELIANKKFGCMVALQNNRIVPAHAAS
;
A
#
# COMPACT_ATOMS: atom_id res chain seq x y z
N MET A 1 -2.48 -29.62 10.55
CA MET A 1 -1.83 -28.31 10.70
C MET A 1 -2.89 -27.22 10.50
N LYS A 2 -2.95 -26.22 11.40
CA LYS A 2 -3.97 -25.15 11.36
C LYS A 2 -3.29 -23.81 11.05
N ILE A 3 -3.63 -23.21 9.92
CA ILE A 3 -3.05 -21.94 9.46
C ILE A 3 -4.14 -20.88 9.38
N ALA A 4 -3.98 -19.78 10.06
CA ALA A 4 -4.85 -18.62 9.93
C ALA A 4 -4.23 -17.59 8.99
N MET A 5 -5.08 -16.87 8.23
CA MET A 5 -4.67 -15.82 7.30
C MET A 5 -5.46 -14.55 7.59
N LEU A 6 -4.81 -13.41 7.59
CA LEU A 6 -5.45 -12.10 7.71
C LEU A 6 -4.88 -11.07 6.75
N THR A 7 -5.71 -10.11 6.38
CA THR A 7 -5.35 -8.92 5.61
C THR A 7 -5.59 -7.68 6.46
N SER A 8 -4.59 -6.81 6.63
CA SER A 8 -4.70 -5.66 7.54
C SER A 8 -4.17 -4.37 6.92
N GLY A 9 -4.73 -3.25 7.35
CA GLY A 9 -4.40 -1.92 6.85
C GLY A 9 -5.24 -1.51 5.64
N GLY A 10 -4.75 -0.59 4.81
CA GLY A 10 -5.42 -0.23 3.55
C GLY A 10 -5.44 -1.41 2.59
N ASP A 11 -6.53 -1.59 1.87
CA ASP A 11 -6.62 -2.60 0.81
C ASP A 11 -5.85 -2.18 -0.44
N CYS A 12 -5.60 -3.14 -1.30
CA CYS A 12 -5.09 -2.94 -2.64
C CYS A 12 -5.36 -4.18 -3.50
N GLN A 13 -5.08 -4.04 -4.79
CA GLN A 13 -5.13 -5.15 -5.73
C GLN A 13 -4.11 -6.23 -5.32
N GLY A 14 -4.45 -7.50 -5.54
CA GLY A 14 -3.55 -8.63 -5.27
C GLY A 14 -3.72 -9.30 -3.91
N LEU A 15 -4.48 -8.73 -2.95
CA LEU A 15 -4.74 -9.37 -1.65
C LEU A 15 -5.38 -10.76 -1.83
N ASN A 16 -6.45 -10.86 -2.61
CA ASN A 16 -7.11 -12.12 -2.88
C ASN A 16 -6.21 -13.09 -3.66
N SER A 17 -5.44 -12.59 -4.61
CA SER A 17 -4.45 -13.37 -5.35
C SER A 17 -3.37 -13.95 -4.42
N ALA A 18 -2.90 -13.17 -3.44
CA ALA A 18 -1.94 -13.62 -2.43
C ALA A 18 -2.54 -14.69 -1.51
N LEU A 19 -3.75 -14.45 -0.98
CA LEU A 19 -4.48 -15.47 -0.17
C LEU A 19 -4.63 -16.77 -0.93
N ARG A 20 -5.01 -16.69 -2.21
CA ARG A 20 -5.11 -17.85 -3.09
C ARG A 20 -3.77 -18.56 -3.28
N GLY A 21 -2.69 -17.81 -3.50
CA GLY A 21 -1.34 -18.34 -3.66
C GLY A 21 -0.89 -19.13 -2.45
N VAL A 22 -1.07 -18.57 -1.24
CA VAL A 22 -0.78 -19.27 0.03
C VAL A 22 -1.62 -20.53 0.16
N ALA A 23 -2.95 -20.41 0.00
CA ALA A 23 -3.87 -21.53 0.21
C ALA A 23 -3.61 -22.69 -0.76
N LYS A 24 -3.47 -22.40 -2.06
CA LYS A 24 -3.20 -23.44 -3.06
C LYS A 24 -1.86 -24.13 -2.82
N SER A 25 -0.83 -23.40 -2.45
CA SER A 25 0.50 -23.96 -2.17
C SER A 25 0.48 -24.84 -0.91
N LEU A 26 -0.25 -24.44 0.13
CA LEU A 26 -0.43 -25.25 1.34
C LEU A 26 -1.23 -26.54 1.05
N TYR A 27 -2.34 -26.43 0.30
CA TYR A 27 -3.11 -27.62 -0.09
C TYR A 27 -2.34 -28.55 -1.03
N CYS A 28 -1.48 -28.03 -1.88
CA CYS A 28 -0.62 -28.85 -2.74
C CYS A 28 0.40 -29.67 -1.92
N ARG A 29 0.94 -29.09 -0.84
CA ARG A 29 1.96 -29.73 0.01
C ARG A 29 1.38 -30.67 1.03
N PHE A 30 0.27 -30.31 1.66
CA PHE A 30 -0.26 -31.00 2.85
C PHE A 30 -1.61 -31.66 2.60
N GLY A 31 -2.21 -31.47 1.42
CA GLY A 31 -3.47 -32.10 1.07
C GLY A 31 -4.60 -31.74 2.05
N ASN A 32 -5.14 -32.76 2.73
CA ASN A 32 -6.18 -32.61 3.74
C ASN A 32 -5.64 -32.47 5.17
N ASP A 33 -4.32 -32.58 5.35
CA ASP A 33 -3.67 -32.42 6.66
C ASP A 33 -3.50 -30.95 7.07
N VAL A 34 -3.90 -30.00 6.20
CA VAL A 34 -3.94 -28.58 6.50
C VAL A 34 -5.37 -28.06 6.56
N GLU A 35 -5.67 -27.36 7.65
CA GLU A 35 -6.90 -26.59 7.82
C GLU A 35 -6.59 -25.11 7.71
N LEU A 36 -7.33 -24.40 6.87
CA LEU A 36 -7.17 -22.98 6.68
C LEU A 36 -8.30 -22.20 7.35
N TYR A 37 -7.93 -21.09 7.97
CA TYR A 37 -8.85 -20.18 8.66
C TYR A 37 -8.63 -18.76 8.14
N GLY A 38 -9.72 -18.05 7.88
CA GLY A 38 -9.73 -16.64 7.57
C GLY A 38 -10.09 -15.82 8.80
N VAL A 39 -9.24 -14.88 9.16
CA VAL A 39 -9.53 -13.89 10.20
C VAL A 39 -10.21 -12.70 9.53
N ARG A 40 -11.43 -12.37 9.91
CA ARG A 40 -12.19 -11.28 9.30
C ARG A 40 -11.69 -9.93 9.80
N ASP A 41 -11.70 -8.94 8.91
CA ASP A 41 -11.32 -7.56 9.21
C ASP A 41 -9.94 -7.38 9.90
N GLY A 42 -8.99 -8.23 9.51
CA GLY A 42 -7.60 -8.13 9.96
C GLY A 42 -7.41 -8.38 11.46
N TYR A 43 -6.58 -7.58 12.11
CA TYR A 43 -6.33 -7.75 13.55
C TYR A 43 -7.58 -7.54 14.40
N ARG A 44 -8.59 -6.79 13.93
CA ARG A 44 -9.86 -6.65 14.65
C ARG A 44 -10.50 -8.02 14.86
N GLY A 45 -10.62 -8.81 13.82
CA GLY A 45 -11.21 -10.14 13.94
C GLY A 45 -10.39 -11.08 14.82
N LEU A 46 -9.07 -10.91 14.89
CA LEU A 46 -8.23 -11.68 15.81
C LEU A 46 -8.46 -11.25 17.28
N ILE A 47 -8.73 -9.96 17.52
CA ILE A 47 -9.08 -9.42 18.86
C ILE A 47 -10.48 -9.86 19.27
N GLU A 48 -11.45 -9.80 18.36
CA GLU A 48 -12.87 -10.04 18.60
C GLU A 48 -13.28 -11.52 18.40
N ASP A 49 -12.34 -12.40 18.05
CA ASP A 49 -12.57 -13.83 17.82
C ASP A 49 -13.49 -14.12 16.61
N ASP A 50 -13.43 -13.26 15.58
CA ASP A 50 -14.18 -13.44 14.33
C ASP A 50 -13.36 -14.25 13.31
N ILE A 51 -13.40 -15.57 13.47
CA ILE A 51 -12.61 -16.54 12.72
C ILE A 51 -13.53 -17.46 11.93
N ARG A 52 -13.26 -17.61 10.63
CA ARG A 52 -13.98 -18.53 9.76
C ARG A 52 -13.07 -19.65 9.27
N LYS A 53 -13.48 -20.91 9.42
CA LYS A 53 -12.84 -22.05 8.72
C LYS A 53 -13.10 -21.92 7.22
N MET A 54 -12.06 -22.04 6.41
CA MET A 54 -12.11 -21.89 4.96
C MET A 54 -11.90 -23.24 4.28
N ASN A 55 -12.50 -23.38 3.11
CA ASN A 55 -12.39 -24.57 2.28
C ASN A 55 -11.76 -24.22 0.91
N ARG A 56 -11.47 -25.24 0.09
CA ARG A 56 -10.81 -25.07 -1.21
C ARG A 56 -11.59 -24.17 -2.17
N ASN A 57 -12.93 -24.18 -2.10
CA ASN A 57 -13.79 -23.41 -2.99
C ASN A 57 -13.74 -21.90 -2.66
N ASP A 58 -13.48 -21.51 -1.39
CA ASP A 58 -13.34 -20.12 -1.01
C ASP A 58 -12.17 -19.42 -1.75
N PHE A 59 -11.20 -20.17 -2.26
CA PHE A 59 -10.04 -19.66 -3.00
C PHE A 59 -10.18 -19.84 -4.52
N SER A 60 -11.34 -20.31 -4.99
CA SER A 60 -11.63 -20.43 -6.42
C SER A 60 -12.13 -19.11 -6.97
N GLY A 61 -11.69 -18.74 -8.18
CA GLY A 61 -12.15 -17.52 -8.87
C GLY A 61 -11.60 -16.19 -8.33
N ILE A 62 -10.86 -16.16 -7.21
CA ILE A 62 -10.44 -14.91 -6.57
C ILE A 62 -9.12 -14.33 -7.09
N LEU A 63 -8.46 -14.97 -8.07
CA LEU A 63 -7.18 -14.50 -8.61
C LEU A 63 -7.26 -13.07 -9.18
N THR A 64 -8.37 -12.76 -9.83
CA THR A 64 -8.60 -11.48 -10.51
C THR A 64 -9.48 -10.53 -9.71
N LEU A 65 -9.95 -10.95 -8.55
CA LEU A 65 -10.85 -10.18 -7.71
C LEU A 65 -10.07 -9.14 -6.91
N GLY A 66 -10.44 -7.87 -7.04
CA GLY A 66 -9.89 -6.77 -6.22
C GLY A 66 -10.38 -6.81 -4.78
N GLY A 67 -9.81 -5.94 -3.95
CA GLY A 67 -10.10 -5.90 -2.52
C GLY A 67 -9.67 -7.18 -1.79
N THR A 68 -10.38 -7.55 -0.72
CA THR A 68 -10.08 -8.75 0.08
C THR A 68 -11.35 -9.47 0.53
N ILE A 69 -11.40 -10.79 0.32
CA ILE A 69 -12.51 -11.65 0.78
C ILE A 69 -12.57 -11.80 2.31
N LEU A 70 -11.51 -11.40 3.02
CA LEU A 70 -11.45 -11.45 4.48
C LEU A 70 -11.86 -10.13 5.14
N GLY A 71 -12.01 -9.04 4.36
CA GLY A 71 -12.13 -7.71 4.92
C GLY A 71 -10.81 -7.22 5.51
N THR A 72 -10.78 -5.95 5.90
CA THR A 72 -9.58 -5.34 6.50
C THR A 72 -9.97 -4.22 7.45
N SER A 73 -9.13 -3.96 8.45
CA SER A 73 -9.25 -2.81 9.33
C SER A 73 -7.89 -2.22 9.66
N ARG A 74 -7.90 -0.98 10.14
CA ARG A 74 -6.71 -0.33 10.68
C ARG A 74 -6.74 -0.38 12.19
N GLN A 75 -5.78 -1.05 12.79
CA GLN A 75 -5.56 -1.07 14.24
C GLN A 75 -4.23 -0.37 14.53
N PRO A 76 -4.25 0.77 15.26
CA PRO A 76 -3.02 1.52 15.56
C PRO A 76 -2.05 0.68 16.41
N PHE A 77 -0.81 0.52 15.96
CA PHE A 77 0.20 -0.25 16.69
C PHE A 77 0.39 0.25 18.13
N LYS A 78 0.34 1.58 18.33
CA LYS A 78 0.50 2.20 19.67
C LYS A 78 -0.53 1.74 20.70
N SER A 79 -1.70 1.28 20.27
CA SER A 79 -2.77 0.82 21.15
C SER A 79 -2.74 -0.68 21.47
N MET A 80 -1.82 -1.44 20.85
CA MET A 80 -1.80 -2.91 21.00
C MET A 80 -1.51 -3.38 22.43
N CYS A 81 -0.63 -2.67 23.13
CA CYS A 81 -0.25 -2.99 24.51
C CYS A 81 -0.95 -2.13 25.57
N LEU A 82 -1.92 -1.30 25.17
CA LEU A 82 -2.67 -0.50 26.13
C LEU A 82 -3.92 -1.26 26.61
N PRO A 83 -4.20 -1.29 27.92
CA PRO A 83 -5.45 -1.83 28.44
C PRO A 83 -6.64 -1.08 27.84
N ALA A 84 -7.73 -1.80 27.58
CA ALA A 84 -8.94 -1.22 27.04
C ALA A 84 -10.16 -1.70 27.84
N GLU A 85 -11.02 -0.77 28.27
CA GLU A 85 -12.23 -1.08 29.04
C GLU A 85 -13.17 -2.01 28.26
N GLU A 86 -13.26 -1.83 26.94
CA GLU A 86 -14.04 -2.67 26.03
C GLU A 86 -13.66 -4.15 26.07
N TYR A 87 -12.46 -4.49 26.56
CA TYR A 87 -11.94 -5.85 26.71
C TYR A 87 -11.77 -6.26 28.19
N GLY A 88 -12.48 -5.60 29.10
CA GLY A 88 -12.39 -5.90 30.53
C GLY A 88 -11.01 -5.62 31.14
N GLY A 89 -10.33 -4.58 30.64
CA GLY A 89 -9.00 -4.18 31.09
C GLY A 89 -7.85 -4.94 30.41
N LYS A 90 -8.13 -5.92 29.56
CA LYS A 90 -7.10 -6.60 28.77
C LYS A 90 -6.62 -5.72 27.63
N THR A 91 -5.38 -5.97 27.18
CA THR A 91 -4.82 -5.35 26.00
C THR A 91 -5.31 -6.05 24.72
N ARG A 92 -5.23 -5.36 23.58
CA ARG A 92 -5.51 -5.98 22.29
C ARG A 92 -4.56 -7.15 21.98
N LEU A 93 -3.31 -7.05 22.40
CA LEU A 93 -2.33 -8.12 22.28
C LEU A 93 -2.79 -9.37 23.05
N GLU A 94 -3.17 -9.24 24.32
CA GLU A 94 -3.65 -10.37 25.11
C GLU A 94 -4.87 -11.05 24.46
N LYS A 95 -5.81 -10.26 23.94
CA LYS A 95 -6.97 -10.80 23.20
C LYS A 95 -6.55 -11.61 21.96
N MET A 96 -5.61 -11.10 21.16
CA MET A 96 -5.11 -11.82 20.00
C MET A 96 -4.41 -13.12 20.39
N LEU A 97 -3.62 -13.11 21.46
CA LEU A 97 -2.95 -14.32 21.98
C LEU A 97 -3.96 -15.37 22.48
N GLU A 98 -5.01 -14.93 23.17
CA GLU A 98 -6.11 -15.81 23.61
C GLU A 98 -6.78 -16.50 22.42
N THR A 99 -7.09 -15.75 21.36
CA THR A 99 -7.71 -16.28 20.14
C THR A 99 -6.77 -17.28 19.46
N CYS A 100 -5.50 -16.95 19.28
CA CYS A 100 -4.52 -17.87 18.70
C CYS A 100 -4.41 -19.18 19.50
N LYS A 101 -4.39 -19.09 20.84
CA LYS A 101 -4.36 -20.26 21.73
C LYS A 101 -5.64 -21.08 21.69
N LYS A 102 -6.81 -20.43 21.64
CA LYS A 102 -8.13 -21.09 21.54
C LYS A 102 -8.22 -21.99 20.31
N TYR A 103 -7.82 -21.48 19.13
CA TYR A 103 -7.85 -22.24 17.88
C TYR A 103 -6.67 -23.18 17.71
N LYS A 104 -5.61 -23.01 18.49
CA LYS A 104 -4.33 -23.75 18.38
C LYS A 104 -3.73 -23.58 16.97
N PHE A 105 -3.59 -22.34 16.52
CA PHE A 105 -2.97 -22.07 15.23
C PHE A 105 -1.48 -22.44 15.23
N ASP A 106 -1.07 -23.21 14.25
CA ASP A 106 0.34 -23.57 14.04
C ASP A 106 1.13 -22.40 13.43
N CYS A 107 0.46 -21.57 12.64
CA CYS A 107 1.03 -20.35 12.06
C CYS A 107 -0.06 -19.35 11.68
N LEU A 108 0.27 -18.06 11.76
CA LEU A 108 -0.53 -16.95 11.27
C LEU A 108 0.17 -16.33 10.05
N VAL A 109 -0.53 -16.28 8.90
CA VAL A 109 -0.06 -15.60 7.69
C VAL A 109 -0.67 -14.21 7.63
N VAL A 110 0.19 -13.20 7.59
CA VAL A 110 -0.21 -11.80 7.72
C VAL A 110 0.13 -11.01 6.46
N LEU A 111 -0.89 -10.41 5.83
CA LEU A 111 -0.72 -9.60 4.64
C LEU A 111 -0.96 -8.11 4.99
N GLY A 112 0.06 -7.27 4.84
CA GLY A 112 -0.10 -5.86 5.18
C GLY A 112 1.11 -4.97 4.95
N GLY A 113 0.96 -3.70 5.33
CA GLY A 113 2.02 -2.68 5.26
C GLY A 113 2.80 -2.54 6.57
N ASN A 114 3.57 -1.46 6.71
CA ASN A 114 4.46 -1.19 7.84
C ASN A 114 3.81 -1.40 9.22
N GLY A 115 2.63 -0.80 9.45
CA GLY A 115 1.92 -0.94 10.74
C GLY A 115 1.53 -2.38 11.04
N THR A 116 1.14 -3.13 10.00
CA THR A 116 0.76 -4.54 10.10
C THR A 116 1.98 -5.41 10.45
N HIS A 117 3.12 -5.16 9.82
CA HIS A 117 4.36 -5.90 10.11
C HIS A 117 4.88 -5.63 11.54
N LYS A 118 4.72 -4.41 12.06
CA LYS A 118 5.05 -4.11 13.48
C LYS A 118 4.21 -4.94 14.44
N THR A 119 2.90 -5.06 14.19
CA THR A 119 2.03 -5.91 15.03
C THR A 119 2.34 -7.38 14.83
N ALA A 120 2.67 -7.83 13.61
CA ALA A 120 3.12 -9.19 13.35
C ALA A 120 4.40 -9.54 14.13
N ASN A 121 5.38 -8.63 14.14
CA ASN A 121 6.60 -8.80 14.94
C ASN A 121 6.30 -8.87 16.44
N LEU A 122 5.42 -8.02 16.95
CA LEU A 122 4.98 -8.06 18.35
C LEU A 122 4.36 -9.42 18.71
N LEU A 123 3.49 -9.97 17.87
CA LEU A 123 2.91 -11.30 18.06
C LEU A 123 3.98 -12.39 18.01
N SER A 124 4.94 -12.29 17.10
CA SER A 124 6.06 -13.23 16.98
C SER A 124 6.92 -13.24 18.24
N GLN A 125 7.23 -12.07 18.81
CA GLN A 125 7.94 -11.93 20.07
C GLN A 125 7.17 -12.52 21.27
N ASN A 126 5.85 -12.69 21.14
CA ASN A 126 4.99 -13.32 22.14
C ASN A 126 4.64 -14.78 21.79
N GLY A 127 5.49 -15.43 20.99
CA GLY A 127 5.44 -16.89 20.76
C GLY A 127 4.48 -17.33 19.65
N ILE A 128 3.93 -16.43 18.85
CA ILE A 128 3.10 -16.80 17.70
C ILE A 128 4.00 -17.00 16.46
N ASN A 129 3.90 -18.15 15.82
CA ASN A 129 4.56 -18.39 14.54
C ASN A 129 3.93 -17.54 13.45
N ILE A 130 4.72 -16.70 12.79
CA ILE A 130 4.24 -15.77 11.77
C ILE A 130 5.06 -15.89 10.50
N VAL A 131 4.36 -15.84 9.36
CA VAL A 131 4.92 -15.57 8.03
C VAL A 131 4.14 -14.39 7.45
N SER A 132 4.83 -13.36 6.98
CA SER A 132 4.16 -12.18 6.47
C SER A 132 4.47 -11.90 5.00
N LEU A 133 3.53 -11.20 4.32
CA LEU A 133 3.63 -10.83 2.91
C LEU A 133 3.56 -9.30 2.77
N PRO A 134 4.43 -8.69 1.94
CA PRO A 134 4.55 -7.24 1.80
C PRO A 134 3.45 -6.68 0.91
N LYS A 135 2.46 -6.02 1.50
CA LYS A 135 1.30 -5.43 0.85
C LYS A 135 1.28 -3.93 1.06
N THR A 136 1.48 -3.18 0.00
CA THR A 136 1.18 -1.74 -0.06
C THR A 136 1.26 -1.25 -1.50
N ILE A 137 0.49 -0.20 -1.85
CA ILE A 137 0.64 0.49 -3.13
C ILE A 137 1.79 1.50 -3.11
N ASP A 138 2.33 1.81 -1.93
CA ASP A 138 3.33 2.86 -1.75
C ASP A 138 4.76 2.37 -2.01
N ASN A 139 4.99 1.05 -2.05
CA ASN A 139 6.30 0.39 -2.18
C ASN A 139 7.32 0.87 -1.13
N ASP A 140 6.86 1.08 0.12
CA ASP A 140 7.59 1.71 1.22
C ASP A 140 8.06 0.73 2.31
N LEU A 141 8.03 -0.58 2.02
CA LEU A 141 8.48 -1.61 2.97
C LEU A 141 9.97 -1.91 2.78
N TRP A 142 10.72 -1.79 3.85
CA TRP A 142 12.14 -2.12 3.83
C TRP A 142 12.35 -3.63 3.68
N GLY A 143 13.42 -4.01 2.95
CA GLY A 143 13.82 -5.41 2.79
C GLY A 143 13.20 -6.12 1.59
N THR A 144 12.36 -5.45 0.80
CA THR A 144 11.83 -5.96 -0.46
C THR A 144 11.96 -4.93 -1.56
N ASP A 145 12.33 -5.34 -2.76
CA ASP A 145 12.39 -4.47 -3.95
C ASP A 145 10.99 -4.07 -4.43
N MET A 146 9.98 -4.94 -4.17
CA MET A 146 8.62 -4.74 -4.65
C MET A 146 7.59 -5.23 -3.64
N THR A 147 6.57 -4.41 -3.40
CA THR A 147 5.36 -4.80 -2.69
C THR A 147 4.23 -5.07 -3.67
N PHE A 148 3.37 -6.04 -3.39
CA PHE A 148 2.23 -6.28 -4.27
C PHE A 148 1.12 -5.24 -4.03
N GLY A 149 0.44 -4.91 -5.12
CA GLY A 149 -0.50 -3.80 -5.23
C GLY A 149 0.12 -2.54 -5.85
N PHE A 150 1.44 -2.40 -5.78
CA PHE A 150 2.14 -1.24 -6.32
C PHE A 150 2.02 -1.15 -7.85
N GLN A 151 2.34 -2.22 -8.59
CA GLN A 151 2.28 -2.18 -10.06
C GLN A 151 0.86 -1.99 -10.57
N SER A 152 -0.13 -2.58 -9.94
CA SER A 152 -1.53 -2.34 -10.29
C SER A 152 -1.95 -0.88 -10.07
N ALA A 153 -1.47 -0.25 -9.00
CA ALA A 153 -1.72 1.16 -8.74
C ALA A 153 -0.98 2.07 -9.72
N VAL A 154 0.25 1.70 -10.14
CA VAL A 154 0.99 2.39 -11.21
C VAL A 154 0.21 2.36 -12.52
N ASP A 155 -0.31 1.18 -12.92
CA ASP A 155 -1.11 1.04 -14.13
C ASP A 155 -2.33 1.96 -14.12
N ILE A 156 -3.05 2.02 -12.99
CA ILE A 156 -4.21 2.91 -12.85
C ILE A 156 -3.82 4.37 -12.91
N ALA A 157 -2.78 4.77 -12.19
CA ALA A 157 -2.32 6.16 -12.18
C ALA A 157 -1.80 6.59 -13.56
N THR A 158 -1.09 5.72 -14.27
CA THR A 158 -0.64 5.93 -15.64
C THR A 158 -1.82 6.10 -16.59
N ASN A 159 -2.83 5.23 -16.51
CA ASN A 159 -4.05 5.35 -17.33
C ASN A 159 -4.79 6.68 -17.09
N VAL A 160 -4.81 7.18 -15.86
CA VAL A 160 -5.37 8.53 -15.58
C VAL A 160 -4.57 9.60 -16.29
N ILE A 161 -3.22 9.56 -16.24
CA ILE A 161 -2.36 10.52 -16.92
C ILE A 161 -2.59 10.45 -18.44
N ASP A 162 -2.67 9.26 -19.02
CA ASP A 162 -2.95 9.04 -20.46
C ASP A 162 -4.29 9.65 -20.86
N CYS A 163 -5.34 9.46 -20.07
CA CYS A 163 -6.65 10.08 -20.31
C CYS A 163 -6.57 11.62 -20.27
N ILE A 164 -5.74 12.17 -19.38
CA ILE A 164 -5.55 13.62 -19.27
C ILE A 164 -4.81 14.20 -20.48
N HIS A 165 -3.89 13.46 -21.11
CA HIS A 165 -3.19 13.94 -22.30
C HIS A 165 -4.11 14.45 -23.40
N SER A 166 -5.18 13.73 -23.70
CA SER A 166 -6.11 14.08 -24.77
C SER A 166 -6.83 15.41 -24.49
N THR A 167 -7.34 15.59 -23.27
CA THR A 167 -8.03 16.83 -22.87
C THR A 167 -7.05 18.00 -22.69
N ALA A 168 -5.84 17.74 -22.16
CA ALA A 168 -4.80 18.75 -22.02
C ALA A 168 -4.38 19.32 -23.38
N SER A 169 -4.18 18.45 -24.36
CA SER A 169 -3.87 18.83 -25.75
C SER A 169 -5.00 19.60 -26.39
N SER A 170 -6.25 19.19 -26.24
CA SER A 170 -7.42 19.85 -26.86
C SER A 170 -7.64 21.27 -26.35
N HIS A 171 -7.31 21.52 -25.08
CA HIS A 171 -7.58 22.82 -24.45
C HIS A 171 -6.33 23.69 -24.27
N GLY A 172 -5.14 23.20 -24.55
CA GLY A 172 -3.89 23.93 -24.34
C GLY A 172 -3.65 24.35 -22.88
N ARG A 173 -4.01 23.48 -21.93
CA ARG A 173 -3.96 23.78 -20.48
C ARG A 173 -2.83 23.04 -19.77
N VAL A 174 -2.55 23.48 -18.55
CA VAL A 174 -1.70 22.75 -17.62
C VAL A 174 -2.58 21.89 -16.71
N PHE A 175 -2.22 20.61 -16.57
CA PHE A 175 -2.89 19.69 -15.67
C PHE A 175 -1.93 19.20 -14.59
N ILE A 176 -2.44 19.10 -13.36
CA ILE A 176 -1.80 18.42 -12.26
C ILE A 176 -2.59 17.15 -11.98
N VAL A 177 -1.92 16.00 -11.96
CA VAL A 177 -2.48 14.72 -11.52
C VAL A 177 -1.85 14.40 -10.18
N GLU A 178 -2.65 14.44 -9.10
CA GLU A 178 -2.20 14.08 -7.76
C GLU A 178 -2.27 12.57 -7.57
N VAL A 179 -1.13 11.99 -7.23
CA VAL A 179 -0.96 10.54 -7.10
C VAL A 179 -0.74 10.17 -5.64
N MET A 180 -1.36 9.10 -5.18
CA MET A 180 -1.15 8.55 -3.83
C MET A 180 0.31 8.11 -3.62
N GLY A 181 0.67 7.77 -2.39
CA GLY A 181 2.02 7.32 -2.01
C GLY A 181 2.38 7.72 -0.57
N HIS A 182 1.46 8.38 0.13
CA HIS A 182 1.62 8.84 1.51
C HIS A 182 2.88 9.71 1.68
N LYS A 183 4.00 9.13 2.13
CA LYS A 183 5.25 9.86 2.41
C LYS A 183 6.37 9.57 1.42
N VAL A 184 6.11 8.73 0.44
CA VAL A 184 7.09 8.34 -0.57
C VAL A 184 6.55 8.60 -1.97
N GLY A 185 7.45 8.85 -2.90
CA GLY A 185 7.11 9.25 -4.26
C GLY A 185 7.17 8.13 -5.31
N TRP A 186 7.38 6.89 -4.92
CA TRP A 186 7.56 5.78 -5.87
C TRP A 186 6.41 5.66 -6.87
N LEU A 187 5.16 5.69 -6.38
CA LEU A 187 3.99 5.56 -7.23
C LEU A 187 3.89 6.71 -8.24
N THR A 188 4.12 7.94 -7.77
CA THR A 188 4.11 9.15 -8.61
C THR A 188 5.24 9.13 -9.64
N LEU A 189 6.44 8.70 -9.23
CA LEU A 189 7.60 8.62 -10.11
C LEU A 189 7.36 7.64 -11.27
N TYR A 190 6.92 6.43 -10.93
CA TYR A 190 6.64 5.40 -11.93
C TYR A 190 5.49 5.79 -12.86
N ALA A 191 4.37 6.26 -12.32
CA ALA A 191 3.24 6.69 -13.13
C ALA A 191 3.58 7.93 -13.98
N GLY A 192 4.30 8.90 -13.42
CA GLY A 192 4.71 10.12 -14.13
C GLY A 192 5.66 9.86 -15.28
N ILE A 193 6.64 8.96 -15.10
CA ILE A 193 7.56 8.55 -16.18
C ILE A 193 6.78 7.77 -17.25
N SER A 194 5.98 6.78 -16.83
CA SER A 194 5.23 5.92 -17.75
C SER A 194 4.17 6.67 -18.55
N GLY A 195 3.51 7.65 -17.93
CA GLY A 195 2.51 8.52 -18.57
C GLY A 195 3.09 9.76 -19.25
N GLY A 196 4.44 9.90 -19.31
CA GLY A 196 5.08 11.02 -20.00
C GLY A 196 4.79 12.40 -19.41
N SER A 197 4.70 12.50 -18.09
CA SER A 197 4.52 13.78 -17.40
C SER A 197 5.72 14.71 -17.62
N ASP A 198 5.49 15.99 -17.81
CA ASP A 198 6.52 17.00 -18.09
C ASP A 198 7.27 17.44 -16.82
N VAL A 199 6.62 17.32 -15.67
CA VAL A 199 7.17 17.57 -14.34
C VAL A 199 6.68 16.51 -13.38
N ILE A 200 7.57 15.99 -12.54
CA ILE A 200 7.25 15.00 -11.52
C ILE A 200 7.74 15.55 -10.17
N LEU A 201 6.82 15.66 -9.20
CA LEU A 201 7.14 16.18 -7.86
C LEU A 201 6.90 15.08 -6.82
N ILE A 202 7.97 14.73 -6.10
CA ILE A 202 7.97 13.67 -5.10
C ILE A 202 8.45 14.17 -3.74
N PRO A 203 8.07 13.54 -2.62
CA PRO A 203 8.45 14.00 -1.27
C PRO A 203 9.96 13.98 -1.02
N GLU A 204 10.68 13.07 -1.67
CA GLU A 204 12.12 12.88 -1.50
C GLU A 204 12.96 14.03 -2.04
N ILE A 205 12.40 14.80 -2.98
CA ILE A 205 13.06 15.96 -3.60
C ILE A 205 12.16 17.18 -3.43
N PRO A 206 12.42 18.03 -2.42
CA PRO A 206 11.63 19.25 -2.19
C PRO A 206 11.63 20.15 -3.41
N TYR A 207 10.44 20.51 -3.88
CA TYR A 207 10.28 21.31 -5.09
C TYR A 207 10.40 22.81 -4.83
N ASP A 208 10.83 23.52 -5.87
CA ASP A 208 10.85 24.97 -5.96
C ASP A 208 9.76 25.41 -6.94
N VAL A 209 8.79 26.20 -6.47
CA VAL A 209 7.67 26.65 -7.33
C VAL A 209 8.16 27.54 -8.47
N ASP A 210 9.20 28.35 -8.24
CA ASP A 210 9.77 29.21 -9.30
C ASP A 210 10.41 28.40 -10.40
N GLU A 211 11.09 27.28 -10.06
CA GLU A 211 11.62 26.36 -11.06
C GLU A 211 10.51 25.67 -11.85
N VAL A 212 9.45 25.22 -11.19
CA VAL A 212 8.26 24.65 -11.88
C VAL A 212 7.69 25.68 -12.86
N CYS A 213 7.50 26.93 -12.40
CA CYS A 213 7.00 28.01 -13.25
C CYS A 213 7.94 28.32 -14.42
N ARG A 214 9.26 28.26 -14.19
CA ARG A 214 10.28 28.47 -15.24
C ARG A 214 10.16 27.40 -16.32
N VAL A 215 10.02 26.13 -15.95
CA VAL A 215 9.83 25.02 -16.89
C VAL A 215 8.55 25.21 -17.72
N LEU A 216 7.43 25.54 -17.08
CA LEU A 216 6.14 25.75 -17.76
C LEU A 216 6.18 26.94 -18.74
N LYS A 217 6.78 28.07 -18.31
CA LYS A 217 6.98 29.24 -19.19
C LYS A 217 7.88 28.93 -20.39
N LYS A 218 8.97 28.17 -20.17
CA LYS A 218 9.87 27.72 -21.24
C LYS A 218 9.12 26.86 -22.26
N ARG A 219 8.39 25.85 -21.81
CA ARG A 219 7.58 24.96 -22.66
C ARG A 219 6.58 25.75 -23.52
N LYS A 220 5.86 26.68 -22.89
CA LYS A 220 4.92 27.55 -23.61
C LYS A 220 5.64 28.38 -24.68
N LYS A 221 6.82 28.95 -24.39
CA LYS A 221 7.63 29.71 -25.33
C LYS A 221 8.14 28.86 -26.49
N GLU A 222 8.40 27.57 -26.25
CA GLU A 222 8.82 26.58 -27.26
C GLU A 222 7.63 26.03 -28.08
N GLY A 223 6.43 26.58 -27.92
CA GLY A 223 5.25 26.18 -28.69
C GLY A 223 4.59 24.87 -28.22
N LYS A 224 4.95 24.39 -27.02
CA LYS A 224 4.26 23.23 -26.44
C LYS A 224 2.87 23.65 -25.95
N PRO A 225 1.78 23.06 -26.46
CA PRO A 225 0.44 23.58 -26.22
C PRO A 225 -0.07 23.30 -24.81
N PHE A 226 0.40 22.25 -24.14
CA PHE A 226 -0.02 21.85 -22.80
C PHE A 226 1.15 21.34 -21.96
N SER A 227 0.90 21.13 -20.69
CA SER A 227 1.84 20.44 -19.77
C SER A 227 1.09 19.60 -18.75
N ILE A 228 1.67 18.47 -18.37
CA ILE A 228 1.15 17.57 -17.34
C ILE A 228 2.18 17.44 -16.23
N LEU A 229 1.73 17.67 -15.00
CA LEU A 229 2.51 17.49 -13.78
C LEU A 229 1.96 16.29 -13.02
N ALA A 230 2.79 15.31 -12.71
CA ALA A 230 2.49 14.26 -11.74
C ALA A 230 3.00 14.71 -10.37
N VAL A 231 2.11 14.82 -9.38
CA VAL A 231 2.43 15.36 -8.05
C VAL A 231 2.04 14.34 -6.99
N ALA A 232 3.00 13.93 -6.17
CA ALA A 232 2.70 13.05 -5.04
C ALA A 232 1.87 13.80 -3.99
N GLU A 233 0.88 13.13 -3.39
CA GLU A 233 0.08 13.70 -2.28
C GLU A 233 0.94 14.18 -1.11
N GLY A 234 2.12 13.57 -0.93
CA GLY A 234 3.11 13.91 0.07
C GLY A 234 4.21 14.88 -0.39
N ALA A 235 4.13 15.44 -1.61
CA ALA A 235 5.14 16.37 -2.11
C ALA A 235 5.29 17.60 -1.19
N ILE A 236 6.53 18.04 -0.98
CA ILE A 236 6.87 19.16 -0.11
C ILE A 236 7.65 20.24 -0.88
N SER A 237 7.41 21.50 -0.57
CA SER A 237 8.22 22.58 -1.12
C SER A 237 9.54 22.74 -0.37
N LYS A 238 10.50 23.49 -0.93
CA LYS A 238 11.76 23.82 -0.25
C LYS A 238 11.52 24.57 1.06
N GLU A 239 10.53 25.47 1.09
CA GLU A 239 10.14 26.22 2.28
C GLU A 239 9.60 25.26 3.36
N GLU A 240 8.75 24.29 2.99
CA GLU A 240 8.23 23.29 3.90
C GLU A 240 9.33 22.34 4.41
N ALA A 241 10.30 22.00 3.57
CA ALA A 241 11.42 21.15 3.96
C ALA A 241 12.36 21.84 4.98
N ALA A 242 12.39 23.17 5.03
CA ALA A 242 13.14 23.94 6.02
C ALA A 242 12.47 24.01 7.40
N LEU A 243 11.19 23.62 7.51
CA LEU A 243 10.45 23.65 8.77
C LEU A 243 10.81 22.46 9.68
N SER A 244 10.74 22.69 10.98
CA SER A 244 10.75 21.58 11.93
C SER A 244 9.53 20.67 11.73
N LYS A 245 9.63 19.40 12.16
CA LYS A 245 8.52 18.44 12.06
C LYS A 245 7.22 18.93 12.71
N LYS A 246 7.31 19.74 13.78
CA LYS A 246 6.14 20.31 14.49
C LYS A 246 5.51 21.43 13.65
N GLU A 247 6.32 22.34 13.15
CA GLU A 247 5.88 23.46 12.30
C GLU A 247 5.28 22.95 10.99
N PHE A 248 5.93 21.99 10.33
CA PHE A 248 5.39 21.35 9.12
C PHE A 248 4.00 20.76 9.35
N LYS A 249 3.80 20.01 10.46
CA LYS A 249 2.48 19.45 10.79
C LYS A 249 1.44 20.55 11.03
N ALA A 250 1.82 21.63 11.73
CA ALA A 250 0.93 22.76 11.98
C ALA A 250 0.55 23.47 10.66
N ALA A 251 1.52 23.74 9.81
CA ALA A 251 1.29 24.36 8.50
C ALA A 251 0.34 23.51 7.63
N ARG A 252 0.55 22.19 7.57
CA ARG A 252 -0.32 21.29 6.81
C ARG A 252 -1.73 21.17 7.41
N ALA A 253 -1.87 21.23 8.73
CA ALA A 253 -3.18 21.17 9.40
C ALA A 253 -4.00 22.46 9.20
N THR A 254 -3.35 23.59 8.94
CA THR A 254 -3.99 24.90 8.70
C THR A 254 -4.09 25.26 7.22
N MET A 255 -3.65 24.39 6.31
CA MET A 255 -3.73 24.59 4.87
C MET A 255 -5.21 24.72 4.45
N LYS A 256 -5.53 25.78 3.72
CA LYS A 256 -6.91 26.07 3.27
C LYS A 256 -7.31 25.23 2.07
N GLU A 257 -6.35 24.88 1.23
CA GLU A 257 -6.56 24.07 0.04
C GLU A 257 -6.78 22.60 0.43
N PRO A 258 -7.63 21.88 -0.31
CA PRO A 258 -7.95 20.49 0.00
C PRO A 258 -6.77 19.52 -0.19
N SER A 259 -5.76 19.92 -0.96
CA SER A 259 -4.53 19.16 -1.17
C SER A 259 -3.36 20.03 -1.60
N VAL A 260 -2.17 19.44 -1.59
CA VAL A 260 -0.92 20.03 -2.09
C VAL A 260 -1.06 20.48 -3.55
N SER A 261 -1.73 19.70 -4.38
CA SER A 261 -1.90 19.98 -5.79
C SER A 261 -2.77 21.22 -6.05
N TYR A 262 -3.79 21.46 -5.24
CA TYR A 262 -4.59 22.68 -5.34
C TYR A 262 -3.80 23.92 -4.91
N ARG A 263 -3.01 23.83 -3.83
CA ARG A 263 -2.13 24.92 -3.43
C ARG A 263 -1.12 25.24 -4.54
N LEU A 264 -0.45 24.22 -5.07
CA LEU A 264 0.51 24.36 -6.16
C LEU A 264 -0.15 24.95 -7.42
N ALA A 265 -1.36 24.53 -7.74
CA ALA A 265 -2.12 25.08 -8.87
C ALA A 265 -2.37 26.58 -8.72
N ASN A 266 -2.80 27.02 -7.52
CA ASN A 266 -3.01 28.45 -7.22
C ASN A 266 -1.71 29.26 -7.36
N GLU A 267 -0.61 28.75 -6.81
CA GLU A 267 0.70 29.40 -6.86
C GLU A 267 1.24 29.51 -8.29
N ILE A 268 1.16 28.45 -9.08
CA ILE A 268 1.57 28.45 -10.49
C ILE A 268 0.69 29.42 -11.30
N SER A 269 -0.64 29.36 -11.13
CA SER A 269 -1.56 30.24 -11.85
C SER A 269 -1.26 31.71 -11.58
N ALA A 270 -1.03 32.10 -10.31
CA ALA A 270 -0.68 33.46 -9.92
C ALA A 270 0.63 33.95 -10.55
N ARG A 271 1.64 33.07 -10.68
CA ARG A 271 2.99 33.45 -11.20
C ARG A 271 3.12 33.34 -12.72
N THR A 272 2.25 32.59 -13.39
CA THR A 272 2.37 32.30 -14.83
C THR A 272 1.21 32.86 -15.66
N GLY A 273 0.07 33.13 -15.04
CA GLY A 273 -1.19 33.47 -15.73
C GLY A 273 -1.77 32.32 -16.54
N GLN A 274 -1.30 31.07 -16.34
CA GLN A 274 -1.80 29.89 -17.03
C GLN A 274 -2.99 29.31 -16.27
N GLU A 275 -3.94 28.75 -17.02
CA GLU A 275 -5.06 28.00 -16.43
C GLU A 275 -4.59 26.61 -16.01
N ILE A 276 -4.72 26.28 -14.72
CA ILE A 276 -4.32 25.02 -14.15
C ILE A 276 -5.56 24.21 -13.76
N ARG A 277 -5.57 22.93 -14.10
CA ARG A 277 -6.60 21.99 -13.68
C ARG A 277 -5.99 20.89 -12.82
N VAL A 278 -6.70 20.46 -11.79
CA VAL A 278 -6.24 19.40 -10.87
C VAL A 278 -7.16 18.19 -11.01
N THR A 279 -6.54 17.04 -11.12
CA THR A 279 -7.21 15.72 -11.11
C THR A 279 -6.64 14.90 -9.97
N ILE A 280 -7.51 14.38 -9.11
CA ILE A 280 -7.11 13.54 -7.97
C ILE A 280 -7.86 12.21 -8.08
N PRO A 281 -7.24 11.14 -8.64
CA PRO A 281 -7.87 9.82 -8.72
C PRO A 281 -8.14 9.19 -7.34
N GLY A 282 -7.36 9.56 -6.32
CA GLY A 282 -7.58 9.12 -4.94
C GLY A 282 -7.66 7.60 -4.82
N HIS A 283 -8.69 7.10 -4.11
CA HIS A 283 -8.89 5.67 -3.86
C HIS A 283 -9.14 4.83 -5.11
N PHE A 284 -9.37 5.42 -6.27
CA PHE A 284 -9.42 4.69 -7.55
C PHE A 284 -8.14 3.87 -7.77
N GLN A 285 -6.99 4.37 -7.31
CA GLN A 285 -5.70 3.72 -7.39
C GLN A 285 -5.59 2.43 -6.54
N ARG A 286 -6.54 2.17 -5.63
CA ARG A 286 -6.62 0.96 -4.80
C ARG A 286 -7.58 -0.08 -5.34
N GLY A 287 -8.41 0.27 -6.33
CA GLY A 287 -9.53 -0.53 -6.82
C GLY A 287 -9.20 -1.38 -8.03
N GLY A 288 -10.16 -2.20 -8.43
CA GLY A 288 -10.06 -3.02 -9.62
C GLY A 288 -9.26 -4.31 -9.48
N SER A 289 -9.10 -5.00 -10.60
CA SER A 289 -8.34 -6.26 -10.67
C SER A 289 -6.84 -6.02 -10.56
N PRO A 290 -6.08 -6.93 -9.92
CA PRO A 290 -4.63 -6.88 -9.97
C PRO A 290 -4.12 -7.07 -11.41
N CYS A 291 -3.08 -6.32 -11.78
CA CYS A 291 -2.39 -6.49 -13.05
C CYS A 291 -1.65 -7.84 -13.12
N ALA A 292 -1.22 -8.23 -14.30
CA ALA A 292 -0.53 -9.50 -14.51
C ALA A 292 0.72 -9.66 -13.63
N TYR A 293 1.48 -8.58 -13.44
CA TYR A 293 2.66 -8.58 -12.60
C TYR A 293 2.32 -8.91 -11.14
N ASP A 294 1.34 -8.23 -10.56
CA ASP A 294 0.93 -8.47 -9.17
C ASP A 294 0.33 -9.87 -8.96
N ARG A 295 -0.42 -10.40 -9.94
CA ARG A 295 -0.91 -11.80 -9.88
C ARG A 295 0.24 -12.80 -9.84
N MET A 296 1.27 -12.60 -10.66
CA MET A 296 2.46 -13.46 -10.67
C MET A 296 3.25 -13.31 -9.37
N LEU A 297 3.52 -12.07 -8.92
CA LEU A 297 4.28 -11.79 -7.71
C LEU A 297 3.61 -12.39 -6.48
N THR A 298 2.31 -12.18 -6.32
CA THR A 298 1.54 -12.71 -5.18
C THR A 298 1.47 -14.24 -5.19
N THR A 299 1.41 -14.88 -6.35
CA THR A 299 1.49 -16.35 -6.47
C THR A 299 2.87 -16.84 -6.01
N ARG A 300 3.96 -16.19 -6.43
CA ARG A 300 5.33 -16.50 -5.98
C ARG A 300 5.47 -16.31 -4.46
N PHE A 301 4.98 -15.19 -3.92
CA PHE A 301 4.98 -14.94 -2.48
C PHE A 301 4.20 -16.00 -1.70
N GLY A 302 3.02 -16.38 -2.20
CA GLY A 302 2.21 -17.43 -1.58
C GLY A 302 2.91 -18.78 -1.55
N THR A 303 3.59 -19.15 -2.64
CA THR A 303 4.38 -20.39 -2.70
C THR A 303 5.54 -20.36 -1.70
N ALA A 304 6.29 -19.26 -1.65
CA ALA A 304 7.39 -19.11 -0.71
C ALA A 304 6.92 -19.11 0.76
N ALA A 305 5.78 -18.46 1.05
CA ALA A 305 5.19 -18.49 2.38
C ALA A 305 4.84 -19.93 2.80
N ALA A 306 4.24 -20.74 1.91
CA ALA A 306 3.96 -22.14 2.17
C ALA A 306 5.24 -22.97 2.39
N GLU A 307 6.34 -22.64 1.69
CA GLU A 307 7.66 -23.25 1.91
C GLU A 307 8.24 -22.93 3.28
N LEU A 308 8.16 -21.67 3.70
CA LEU A 308 8.61 -21.24 5.02
C LEU A 308 7.84 -21.98 6.12
N ILE A 309 6.51 -22.08 5.98
CA ILE A 309 5.66 -22.80 6.93
C ILE A 309 6.04 -24.28 6.97
N ALA A 310 6.21 -24.93 5.81
CA ALA A 310 6.58 -26.35 5.73
C ALA A 310 7.95 -26.63 6.41
N ASN A 311 8.88 -25.70 6.27
CA ASN A 311 10.21 -25.79 6.86
C ASN A 311 10.29 -25.22 8.28
N LYS A 312 9.16 -24.84 8.89
CA LYS A 312 9.06 -24.23 10.24
C LYS A 312 9.94 -22.99 10.39
N LYS A 313 10.13 -22.21 9.32
CA LYS A 313 10.86 -20.95 9.32
C LYS A 313 9.87 -19.80 9.51
N PHE A 314 9.75 -19.35 10.75
CA PHE A 314 8.80 -18.31 11.15
C PHE A 314 9.49 -16.99 11.51
N GLY A 315 8.71 -15.95 11.79
CA GLY A 315 9.22 -14.63 12.19
C GLY A 315 9.80 -13.82 11.02
N CYS A 316 9.46 -14.16 9.78
CA CYS A 316 9.99 -13.50 8.60
C CYS A 316 8.88 -13.06 7.62
N MET A 317 9.23 -12.13 6.76
CA MET A 317 8.46 -11.67 5.62
C MET A 317 9.01 -12.34 4.35
N VAL A 318 8.15 -12.79 3.45
CA VAL A 318 8.58 -13.11 2.09
C VAL A 318 8.89 -11.80 1.36
N ALA A 319 10.02 -11.72 0.68
CA ALA A 319 10.49 -10.51 0.01
C ALA A 319 10.98 -10.82 -1.40
N LEU A 320 10.86 -9.85 -2.29
CA LEU A 320 11.53 -9.87 -3.59
C LEU A 320 12.86 -9.14 -3.46
N GLN A 321 13.96 -9.80 -3.77
CA GLN A 321 15.29 -9.18 -3.82
C GLN A 321 16.03 -9.70 -5.07
N ASN A 322 16.46 -8.80 -5.93
CA ASN A 322 17.14 -9.16 -7.19
C ASN A 322 16.38 -10.24 -7.99
N ASN A 323 15.06 -10.06 -8.14
CA ASN A 323 14.14 -10.98 -8.83
C ASN A 323 14.01 -12.39 -8.21
N ARG A 324 14.51 -12.61 -7.00
CA ARG A 324 14.37 -13.85 -6.22
C ARG A 324 13.46 -13.63 -5.03
N ILE A 325 12.66 -14.64 -4.69
CA ILE A 325 11.88 -14.59 -3.45
C ILE A 325 12.75 -15.15 -2.34
N VAL A 326 12.94 -14.34 -1.30
CA VAL A 326 13.79 -14.66 -0.14
C VAL A 326 13.03 -14.37 1.17
N PRO A 327 13.37 -15.04 2.27
CA PRO A 327 12.92 -14.61 3.59
C PRO A 327 13.68 -13.35 4.02
N ALA A 328 12.98 -12.32 4.43
CA ALA A 328 13.53 -11.13 5.06
C ALA A 328 13.07 -11.08 6.52
N HIS A 329 13.97 -10.75 7.43
CA HIS A 329 13.57 -10.50 8.81
C HIS A 329 12.75 -9.21 8.85
N ALA A 330 11.60 -9.23 9.55
CA ALA A 330 10.85 -8.01 9.77
C ALA A 330 11.77 -7.02 10.50
N ALA A 331 11.96 -5.83 9.93
CA ALA A 331 12.74 -4.79 10.59
C ALA A 331 12.10 -4.47 11.95
N SER A 332 12.92 -4.51 12.97
CA SER A 332 12.59 -4.16 14.35
C SER A 332 12.17 -2.69 14.51
#